data_3a5267ace8595c307527b84aaa31d2ea
#
_entry.id   3a5267ace8595c307527b84aaa31d2ea
#
_cell.length_a   1.000
_cell.length_b   1.000
_cell.length_c   1.000
_cell.angle_alpha   90.00
_cell.angle_beta   90.00
_cell.angle_gamma   90.00
#
_symmetry.space_group_name_H-M   'P 1'
#
loop_
_entity.id
_entity.type
_entity.pdbx_description
1 polymer ?
#
loop_
_entity_poly.entity_id
_entity_poly.type
_entity_poly.pdbx_seq_one_letter_code
_entity_poly.pdbx_strand_id
1 'polypeptide(L)'
;WDNLDNTVERGYAGWSIWHWGEPVPVELIKEYARLNASVGINGSVLNNVNATPEMLRRDYLERVAEIADIMRPYGIRVYLSVNFSSPAQLGGLLDSDPLRPEVQKWWADKVAEIYGLIPDFGGFLVKANSEGLPGPQDFGRTHADGANMLADALKPFDGIVMWRAFVYSPKSSDRACQAYDEFAPLDGQFRDNVLIQIKNGPVDFQPREPFSPLFGHMPNTQMMAEFQITQEYLGFSNHLVYLIPLFKECLDSDTYCEGPGSTIADITTGKTYPSVYKTTAVAGVANIGRDANWCGHHFAQSSWYGFGRMAWD
;
A
#
# COMPACT_ATOMS: atom_id res chain seq x y z
N TRP A 1 -3.97 7.52 4.67
CA TRP A 1 -3.03 8.67 4.57
C TRP A 1 -2.88 9.42 5.89
N ASP A 2 -2.71 8.69 6.99
CA ASP A 2 -2.57 9.22 8.34
C ASP A 2 -1.11 9.61 8.63
N ASN A 3 -0.91 10.84 9.10
CA ASN A 3 0.40 11.36 9.44
C ASN A 3 0.69 11.22 10.95
N LEU A 4 1.97 11.19 11.31
CA LEU A 4 2.39 11.04 12.71
C LEU A 4 2.08 12.27 13.59
N ASP A 5 1.75 13.41 12.98
CA ASP A 5 1.27 14.61 13.67
C ASP A 5 -0.25 14.62 13.89
N ASN A 6 -0.91 13.48 13.63
CA ASN A 6 -2.36 13.29 13.70
C ASN A 6 -3.18 14.00 12.63
N THR A 7 -2.56 14.65 11.65
CA THR A 7 -3.29 15.12 10.47
C THR A 7 -3.61 13.96 9.54
N VAL A 8 -4.62 14.15 8.70
CA VAL A 8 -4.97 13.22 7.63
C VAL A 8 -4.79 13.96 6.31
N GLU A 9 -3.91 13.46 5.47
CA GLU A 9 -3.62 14.09 4.19
C GLU A 9 -4.87 14.11 3.32
N ARG A 10 -5.16 15.28 2.70
CA ARG A 10 -6.38 15.51 1.92
C ARG A 10 -7.65 15.12 2.67
N GLY A 11 -7.55 15.19 3.99
CA GLY A 11 -8.57 14.71 4.90
C GLY A 11 -9.72 15.69 5.05
N TYR A 12 -10.88 15.18 5.11
CA TYR A 12 -12.09 15.85 5.53
C TYR A 12 -12.54 15.40 6.92
N ALA A 13 -11.76 14.57 7.57
CA ALA A 13 -12.04 14.06 8.90
C ALA A 13 -11.12 14.65 9.97
N GLY A 14 -10.16 15.47 9.61
CA GLY A 14 -9.37 16.32 10.52
C GLY A 14 -8.28 15.59 11.31
N TRP A 15 -8.55 14.42 11.88
CA TRP A 15 -7.63 13.74 12.79
C TRP A 15 -7.49 12.24 12.50
N SER A 16 -6.25 11.75 12.62
CA SER A 16 -5.95 10.32 12.62
C SER A 16 -6.68 9.58 13.75
N ILE A 17 -7.21 8.40 13.47
CA ILE A 17 -7.80 7.54 14.49
C ILE A 17 -6.75 6.87 15.39
N TRP A 18 -5.47 6.91 15.01
CA TRP A 18 -4.39 6.25 15.75
C TRP A 18 -3.92 7.04 16.95
N HIS A 19 -4.21 8.34 17.01
CA HIS A 19 -3.84 9.26 18.10
C HIS A 19 -2.35 9.18 18.44
N TRP A 20 -1.49 9.38 17.45
CA TRP A 20 -0.04 9.39 17.66
C TRP A 20 0.34 10.39 18.78
N GLY A 21 1.17 9.94 19.76
CA GLY A 21 1.56 10.77 20.89
C GLY A 21 0.53 10.92 22.03
N GLU A 22 -0.65 10.30 21.91
CA GLU A 22 -1.70 10.25 22.93
C GLU A 22 -1.95 8.80 23.38
N PRO A 23 -2.69 8.52 24.44
CA PRO A 23 -3.12 7.15 24.77
C PRO A 23 -3.90 6.50 23.63
N VAL A 24 -3.71 5.19 23.44
CA VAL A 24 -4.40 4.43 22.38
C VAL A 24 -5.92 4.51 22.59
N PRO A 25 -6.70 4.95 21.56
CA PRO A 25 -8.16 4.99 21.66
C PRO A 25 -8.74 3.57 21.43
N VAL A 26 -8.60 2.72 22.44
CA VAL A 26 -8.87 1.27 22.38
C VAL A 26 -10.22 0.94 21.78
N GLU A 27 -11.29 1.61 22.23
CA GLU A 27 -12.65 1.29 21.75
C GLU A 27 -12.86 1.73 20.29
N LEU A 28 -12.25 2.83 19.86
CA LEU A 28 -12.31 3.28 18.47
C LEU A 28 -11.57 2.29 17.55
N ILE A 29 -10.40 1.81 17.97
CA ILE A 29 -9.63 0.83 17.21
C ILE A 29 -10.33 -0.53 17.16
N LYS A 30 -10.97 -0.96 18.24
CA LYS A 30 -11.81 -2.15 18.24
C LYS A 30 -12.99 -2.03 17.28
N GLU A 31 -13.66 -0.88 17.25
CA GLU A 31 -14.76 -0.62 16.32
C GLU A 31 -14.26 -0.68 14.88
N TYR A 32 -13.16 -0.01 14.56
CA TYR A 32 -12.51 -0.06 13.26
C TYR A 32 -12.16 -1.50 12.85
N ALA A 33 -11.50 -2.25 13.73
CA ALA A 33 -11.11 -3.63 13.47
C ALA A 33 -12.32 -4.55 13.23
N ARG A 34 -13.33 -4.47 14.08
CA ARG A 34 -14.56 -5.26 14.00
C ARG A 34 -15.31 -5.01 12.68
N LEU A 35 -15.44 -3.75 12.29
CA LEU A 35 -16.16 -3.39 11.06
C LEU A 35 -15.38 -3.79 9.81
N ASN A 36 -14.07 -3.62 9.77
CA ASN A 36 -13.23 -4.10 8.67
C ASN A 36 -13.30 -5.63 8.54
N ALA A 37 -13.16 -6.37 9.64
CA ALA A 37 -13.26 -7.81 9.63
C ALA A 37 -14.64 -8.30 9.15
N SER A 38 -15.73 -7.59 9.50
CA SER A 38 -17.09 -7.95 9.11
C SER A 38 -17.34 -7.90 7.60
N VAL A 39 -16.51 -7.16 6.85
CA VAL A 39 -16.58 -7.04 5.39
C VAL A 39 -15.43 -7.74 4.68
N GLY A 40 -14.59 -8.48 5.44
CA GLY A 40 -13.50 -9.28 4.87
C GLY A 40 -12.17 -8.55 4.71
N ILE A 41 -12.04 -7.31 5.15
CA ILE A 41 -10.74 -6.62 5.18
C ILE A 41 -9.89 -7.22 6.31
N ASN A 42 -8.69 -7.67 5.99
CA ASN A 42 -7.81 -8.43 6.89
C ASN A 42 -6.42 -7.81 7.09
N GLY A 43 -6.19 -6.61 6.56
CA GLY A 43 -4.94 -5.88 6.74
C GLY A 43 -5.14 -4.37 6.79
N SER A 44 -4.29 -3.67 7.52
CA SER A 44 -4.31 -2.22 7.64
C SER A 44 -2.89 -1.65 7.63
N VAL A 45 -2.61 -0.73 6.69
CA VAL A 45 -1.40 0.09 6.71
C VAL A 45 -1.72 1.34 7.54
N LEU A 46 -0.99 1.55 8.63
CA LEU A 46 -1.37 2.55 9.64
C LEU A 46 -0.96 3.98 9.30
N ASN A 47 -0.01 4.18 8.41
CA ASN A 47 0.54 5.50 8.13
C ASN A 47 0.51 5.86 6.65
N ASN A 48 0.76 7.14 6.37
CA ASN A 48 0.76 7.70 5.02
C ASN A 48 1.80 7.02 4.12
N VAL A 49 1.45 6.85 2.85
CA VAL A 49 2.39 6.39 1.79
C VAL A 49 3.57 7.35 1.59
N ASN A 50 3.40 8.63 1.92
CA ASN A 50 4.47 9.62 2.03
C ASN A 50 5.17 9.49 3.39
N ALA A 51 5.65 8.29 3.69
CA ALA A 51 6.15 7.92 5.00
C ALA A 51 7.35 8.77 5.45
N THR A 52 7.34 9.16 6.71
CA THR A 52 8.52 9.72 7.39
C THR A 52 9.35 8.61 8.00
N PRO A 53 10.69 8.70 8.03
CA PRO A 53 11.55 7.72 8.69
C PRO A 53 11.24 7.51 10.18
N GLU A 54 10.71 8.53 10.87
CA GLU A 54 10.37 8.51 12.28
C GLU A 54 9.38 7.39 12.64
N MET A 55 8.55 6.93 11.68
CA MET A 55 7.65 5.80 11.89
C MET A 55 8.39 4.54 12.39
N LEU A 56 9.67 4.39 12.04
CA LEU A 56 10.52 3.26 12.45
C LEU A 56 11.29 3.48 13.76
N ARG A 57 11.03 4.57 14.48
CA ARG A 57 11.56 4.78 15.82
C ARG A 57 10.88 3.83 16.80
N ARG A 58 11.60 3.47 17.85
CA ARG A 58 11.15 2.51 18.86
C ARG A 58 9.83 2.93 19.54
N ASP A 59 9.69 4.20 19.87
CA ASP A 59 8.49 4.73 20.51
C ASP A 59 7.24 4.62 19.63
N TYR A 60 7.37 4.87 18.31
CA TYR A 60 6.27 4.64 17.36
C TYR A 60 6.00 3.15 17.14
N LEU A 61 7.04 2.31 17.07
CA LEU A 61 6.87 0.86 16.89
C LEU A 61 6.17 0.22 18.10
N GLU A 62 6.44 0.68 19.32
CA GLU A 62 5.71 0.25 20.52
C GLU A 62 4.23 0.64 20.45
N ARG A 63 3.93 1.84 19.93
CA ARG A 63 2.56 2.28 19.66
C ARG A 63 1.87 1.40 18.61
N VAL A 64 2.56 1.06 17.53
CA VAL A 64 2.06 0.13 16.51
C VAL A 64 1.77 -1.25 17.11
N ALA A 65 2.61 -1.73 18.02
CA ALA A 65 2.38 -2.99 18.71
C ALA A 65 1.11 -3.00 19.56
N GLU A 66 0.83 -1.92 20.30
CA GLU A 66 -0.43 -1.77 21.03
C GLU A 66 -1.64 -1.83 20.09
N ILE A 67 -1.57 -1.14 18.96
CA ILE A 67 -2.64 -1.17 17.94
C ILE A 67 -2.79 -2.58 17.35
N ALA A 68 -1.68 -3.24 17.02
CA ALA A 68 -1.68 -4.61 16.48
C ALA A 68 -2.33 -5.61 17.45
N ASP A 69 -2.04 -5.48 18.75
CA ASP A 69 -2.66 -6.35 19.79
C ASP A 69 -4.17 -6.19 19.86
N ILE A 70 -4.68 -4.96 19.65
CA ILE A 70 -6.13 -4.69 19.60
C ILE A 70 -6.76 -5.28 18.32
N MET A 71 -6.07 -5.23 17.18
CA MET A 71 -6.59 -5.69 15.89
C MET A 71 -6.51 -7.20 15.68
N ARG A 72 -5.51 -7.85 16.27
CA ARG A 72 -5.22 -9.29 16.09
C ARG A 72 -6.41 -10.21 16.38
N PRO A 73 -7.21 -10.02 17.45
CA PRO A 73 -8.39 -10.85 17.71
C PRO A 73 -9.44 -10.81 16.61
N TYR A 74 -9.42 -9.77 15.76
CA TYR A 74 -10.33 -9.63 14.61
C TYR A 74 -9.72 -10.17 13.31
N GLY A 75 -8.53 -10.75 13.36
CA GLY A 75 -7.84 -11.29 12.18
C GLY A 75 -7.24 -10.22 11.26
N ILE A 76 -7.04 -8.99 11.75
CA ILE A 76 -6.46 -7.90 10.97
C ILE A 76 -4.97 -7.78 11.30
N ARG A 77 -4.14 -7.92 10.28
CA ARG A 77 -2.70 -7.69 10.37
C ARG A 77 -2.37 -6.21 10.16
N VAL A 78 -1.35 -5.75 10.85
CA VAL A 78 -0.81 -4.41 10.72
C VAL A 78 0.36 -4.40 9.74
N TYR A 79 0.38 -3.39 8.90
CA TYR A 79 1.44 -3.07 7.94
C TYR A 79 1.91 -1.63 8.15
N LEU A 80 3.10 -1.29 7.69
CA LEU A 80 3.62 0.07 7.71
C LEU A 80 4.07 0.52 6.33
N SER A 81 3.80 1.77 6.01
CA SER A 81 4.48 2.45 4.91
C SER A 81 5.85 2.92 5.39
N VAL A 82 6.89 2.72 4.59
CA VAL A 82 8.26 3.08 4.95
C VAL A 82 8.90 4.03 3.95
N ASN A 83 9.71 4.95 4.46
CA ASN A 83 10.53 5.82 3.65
C ASN A 83 11.81 5.07 3.24
N PHE A 84 12.10 5.05 1.94
CA PHE A 84 13.25 4.31 1.39
C PHE A 84 14.58 4.80 1.94
N SER A 85 14.70 6.08 2.30
CA SER A 85 15.93 6.66 2.86
C SER A 85 16.08 6.51 4.37
N SER A 86 15.24 5.73 5.04
CA SER A 86 15.32 5.50 6.49
C SER A 86 16.72 5.03 6.98
N PRO A 87 17.48 4.19 6.26
CA PRO A 87 18.84 3.84 6.69
C PRO A 87 19.77 5.04 6.83
N ALA A 88 19.72 5.98 5.91
CA ALA A 88 20.52 7.21 6.01
C ALA A 88 19.97 8.17 7.07
N GLN A 89 18.66 8.41 7.07
CA GLN A 89 18.06 9.46 7.90
C GLN A 89 17.90 9.04 9.37
N LEU A 90 17.52 7.81 9.62
CA LEU A 90 17.30 7.28 10.97
C LEU A 90 18.48 6.43 11.44
N GLY A 91 19.09 5.67 10.54
CA GLY A 91 20.20 4.75 10.82
C GLY A 91 21.58 5.42 10.83
N GLY A 92 21.70 6.67 10.37
CA GLY A 92 22.98 7.40 10.31
C GLY A 92 23.95 6.82 9.29
N LEU A 93 23.50 6.03 8.33
CA LEU A 93 24.33 5.52 7.25
C LEU A 93 24.62 6.60 6.22
N LEU A 94 25.68 6.42 5.41
CA LEU A 94 26.11 7.37 4.41
C LEU A 94 25.00 7.65 3.36
N ASP A 95 24.30 6.58 2.98
CA ASP A 95 23.21 6.61 2.00
C ASP A 95 22.26 5.41 2.22
N SER A 96 21.35 5.20 1.28
CA SER A 96 20.37 4.10 1.30
C SER A 96 20.42 3.26 0.01
N ASP A 97 21.61 3.12 -0.61
CA ASP A 97 21.79 2.26 -1.78
C ASP A 97 21.43 0.79 -1.42
N PRO A 98 20.40 0.19 -2.06
CA PRO A 98 19.88 -1.13 -1.69
C PRO A 98 20.88 -2.28 -1.89
N LEU A 99 21.96 -2.07 -2.64
CA LEU A 99 22.98 -3.09 -2.86
C LEU A 99 24.14 -3.00 -1.87
N ARG A 100 24.15 -2.02 -0.97
CA ARG A 100 25.17 -1.94 0.08
C ARG A 100 24.87 -2.89 1.22
N PRO A 101 25.85 -3.72 1.65
CA PRO A 101 25.65 -4.68 2.74
C PRO A 101 25.21 -4.04 4.06
N GLU A 102 25.71 -2.85 4.38
CA GLU A 102 25.33 -2.11 5.60
C GLU A 102 23.88 -1.63 5.57
N VAL A 103 23.36 -1.25 4.40
CA VAL A 103 21.96 -0.86 4.21
C VAL A 103 21.05 -2.08 4.32
N GLN A 104 21.41 -3.19 3.68
CA GLN A 104 20.71 -4.47 3.78
C GLN A 104 20.66 -4.96 5.23
N LYS A 105 21.78 -4.90 5.92
CA LYS A 105 21.86 -5.27 7.35
C LYS A 105 20.97 -4.37 8.22
N TRP A 106 20.97 -3.08 8.00
CA TRP A 106 20.13 -2.15 8.75
C TRP A 106 18.64 -2.51 8.62
N TRP A 107 18.18 -2.82 7.40
CA TRP A 107 16.80 -3.26 7.19
C TRP A 107 16.51 -4.61 7.82
N ALA A 108 17.43 -5.57 7.75
CA ALA A 108 17.29 -6.87 8.41
C ALA A 108 17.17 -6.73 9.93
N ASP A 109 18.02 -5.89 10.54
CA ASP A 109 17.99 -5.61 11.98
C ASP A 109 16.68 -4.90 12.38
N LYS A 110 16.23 -3.93 11.58
CA LYS A 110 14.98 -3.19 11.83
C LYS A 110 13.75 -4.09 11.70
N VAL A 111 13.71 -4.95 10.70
CA VAL A 111 12.65 -5.96 10.53
C VAL A 111 12.61 -6.91 11.72
N ALA A 112 13.78 -7.42 12.16
CA ALA A 112 13.86 -8.28 13.34
C ALA A 112 13.35 -7.56 14.62
N GLU A 113 13.66 -6.27 14.77
CA GLU A 113 13.11 -5.44 15.87
C GLU A 113 11.57 -5.36 15.79
N ILE A 114 11.01 -5.11 14.61
CA ILE A 114 9.55 -5.03 14.41
C ILE A 114 8.88 -6.36 14.76
N TYR A 115 9.37 -7.48 14.24
CA TYR A 115 8.80 -8.79 14.56
C TYR A 115 9.01 -9.22 16.01
N GLY A 116 10.03 -8.69 16.67
CA GLY A 116 10.20 -8.85 18.11
C GLY A 116 9.09 -8.17 18.93
N LEU A 117 8.46 -7.12 18.39
CA LEU A 117 7.33 -6.41 19.00
C LEU A 117 5.98 -6.91 18.50
N ILE A 118 5.89 -7.24 17.21
CA ILE A 118 4.65 -7.58 16.50
C ILE A 118 4.89 -8.88 15.73
N PRO A 119 4.73 -10.05 16.37
CA PRO A 119 5.07 -11.34 15.75
C PRO A 119 4.32 -11.67 14.46
N ASP A 120 3.14 -11.09 14.27
CA ASP A 120 2.26 -11.25 13.10
C ASP A 120 2.26 -10.04 12.17
N PHE A 121 3.30 -9.19 12.25
CA PHE A 121 3.43 -8.03 11.35
C PHE A 121 3.35 -8.46 9.87
N GLY A 122 2.55 -7.74 9.06
CA GLY A 122 2.26 -8.16 7.69
C GLY A 122 3.35 -7.80 6.68
N GLY A 123 4.05 -6.69 6.88
CA GLY A 123 5.08 -6.22 5.95
C GLY A 123 5.00 -4.73 5.63
N PHE A 124 5.65 -4.34 4.55
CA PHE A 124 5.83 -2.94 4.19
C PHE A 124 5.07 -2.54 2.93
N LEU A 125 4.54 -1.31 2.95
CA LEU A 125 4.11 -0.56 1.77
C LEU A 125 5.20 0.46 1.41
N VAL A 126 5.54 0.57 0.13
CA VAL A 126 6.58 1.49 -0.34
C VAL A 126 6.10 2.31 -1.52
N LYS A 127 6.26 3.63 -1.43
CA LYS A 127 6.24 4.57 -2.54
C LYS A 127 7.65 5.13 -2.70
N ALA A 128 8.27 4.89 -3.84
CA ALA A 128 9.67 5.25 -4.10
C ALA A 128 9.82 5.97 -5.45
N ASN A 129 10.79 6.89 -5.53
CA ASN A 129 11.12 7.68 -6.72
C ASN A 129 9.91 8.40 -7.36
N SER A 130 9.00 8.86 -6.54
CA SER A 130 7.77 9.53 -6.97
C SER A 130 7.47 10.74 -6.08
N GLU A 131 7.07 11.85 -6.67
CA GLU A 131 6.65 13.08 -5.97
C GLU A 131 7.68 13.58 -4.92
N GLY A 132 8.96 13.47 -5.26
CA GLY A 132 10.06 13.91 -4.38
C GLY A 132 10.43 12.93 -3.27
N LEU A 133 9.79 11.77 -3.18
CA LEU A 133 10.23 10.72 -2.27
C LEU A 133 11.47 10.00 -2.81
N PRO A 134 12.45 9.69 -1.94
CA PRO A 134 13.65 8.97 -2.35
C PRO A 134 13.35 7.53 -2.75
N GLY A 135 14.23 6.96 -3.56
CA GLY A 135 14.11 5.58 -3.98
C GLY A 135 15.41 5.02 -4.58
N PRO A 136 15.37 3.79 -5.09
CA PRO A 136 16.56 3.11 -5.61
C PRO A 136 17.20 3.83 -6.80
N GLN A 137 16.42 4.54 -7.61
CA GLN A 137 16.93 5.24 -8.79
C GLN A 137 17.86 6.40 -8.43
N ASP A 138 17.79 6.96 -7.22
CA ASP A 138 18.72 7.97 -6.71
C ASP A 138 20.16 7.42 -6.60
N PHE A 139 20.31 6.09 -6.56
CA PHE A 139 21.57 5.36 -6.49
C PHE A 139 21.90 4.63 -7.80
N GLY A 140 21.17 4.90 -8.89
CA GLY A 140 21.32 4.19 -10.17
C GLY A 140 20.88 2.72 -10.10
N ARG A 141 19.96 2.40 -9.21
CA ARG A 141 19.37 1.06 -9.03
C ARG A 141 17.95 1.01 -9.58
N THR A 142 17.45 -0.19 -9.77
CA THR A 142 16.09 -0.43 -10.25
C THR A 142 15.08 -0.51 -9.10
N HIS A 143 13.79 -0.40 -9.40
CA HIS A 143 12.72 -0.69 -8.43
C HIS A 143 12.82 -2.13 -7.90
N ALA A 144 13.26 -3.08 -8.72
CA ALA A 144 13.45 -4.46 -8.30
C ALA A 144 14.58 -4.58 -7.25
N ASP A 145 15.70 -3.87 -7.41
CA ASP A 145 16.77 -3.87 -6.41
C ASP A 145 16.27 -3.35 -5.06
N GLY A 146 15.50 -2.27 -5.07
CA GLY A 146 14.94 -1.69 -3.84
C GLY A 146 13.90 -2.58 -3.17
N ALA A 147 12.96 -3.11 -3.94
CA ALA A 147 11.92 -4.00 -3.44
C ALA A 147 12.50 -5.31 -2.89
N ASN A 148 13.47 -5.90 -3.60
CA ASN A 148 14.10 -7.16 -3.21
C ASN A 148 14.92 -7.03 -1.92
N MET A 149 15.58 -5.91 -1.69
CA MET A 149 16.27 -5.66 -0.43
C MET A 149 15.31 -5.77 0.77
N LEU A 150 14.14 -5.13 0.68
CA LEU A 150 13.12 -5.20 1.74
C LEU A 150 12.47 -6.58 1.82
N ALA A 151 12.23 -7.19 0.68
CA ALA A 151 11.66 -8.53 0.59
C ALA A 151 12.57 -9.59 1.23
N ASP A 152 13.88 -9.51 0.98
CA ASP A 152 14.87 -10.41 1.58
C ASP A 152 14.95 -10.21 3.11
N ALA A 153 14.82 -8.98 3.62
CA ALA A 153 14.73 -8.70 5.05
C ALA A 153 13.46 -9.27 5.72
N LEU A 154 12.32 -9.22 5.01
CA LEU A 154 11.02 -9.71 5.52
C LEU A 154 10.86 -11.23 5.38
N LYS A 155 11.56 -11.87 4.45
CA LYS A 155 11.39 -13.29 4.11
C LYS A 155 11.51 -14.26 5.29
N PRO A 156 12.41 -14.08 6.26
CA PRO A 156 12.50 -14.99 7.43
C PRO A 156 11.24 -15.02 8.30
N PHE A 157 10.33 -14.05 8.13
CA PHE A 157 9.12 -13.85 8.93
C PHE A 157 7.84 -13.97 8.12
N ASP A 158 7.91 -14.42 6.85
CA ASP A 158 6.78 -14.50 5.91
C ASP A 158 6.08 -13.16 5.65
N GLY A 159 6.82 -12.04 5.81
CA GLY A 159 6.31 -10.70 5.51
C GLY A 159 6.38 -10.38 4.02
N ILE A 160 5.50 -9.47 3.58
CA ILE A 160 5.39 -9.06 2.17
C ILE A 160 5.83 -7.62 1.97
N VAL A 161 6.22 -7.30 0.74
CA VAL A 161 6.42 -5.94 0.26
C VAL A 161 5.32 -5.60 -0.75
N MET A 162 4.55 -4.57 -0.47
CA MET A 162 3.63 -3.94 -1.42
C MET A 162 4.37 -2.74 -2.03
N TRP A 163 4.90 -2.93 -3.23
CA TRP A 163 5.68 -1.90 -3.92
C TRP A 163 4.79 -1.18 -4.93
N ARG A 164 4.53 0.11 -4.68
CA ARG A 164 3.62 0.87 -5.54
C ARG A 164 4.27 1.19 -6.89
N ALA A 165 3.59 0.78 -7.95
CA ALA A 165 3.92 1.18 -9.32
C ALA A 165 3.23 2.53 -9.64
N PHE A 166 3.42 3.50 -8.77
CA PHE A 166 3.03 4.88 -9.01
C PHE A 166 4.29 5.72 -9.10
N VAL A 167 4.60 6.09 -10.31
CA VAL A 167 5.76 6.94 -10.59
C VAL A 167 5.25 8.25 -11.14
N TYR A 168 5.65 9.34 -10.51
CA TYR A 168 5.41 10.67 -10.99
C TYR A 168 6.70 11.46 -11.01
N SER A 169 7.22 11.66 -12.20
CA SER A 169 8.35 12.55 -12.44
C SER A 169 7.96 13.64 -13.45
N PRO A 170 8.17 14.91 -13.15
CA PRO A 170 7.90 15.99 -14.08
C PRO A 170 8.78 15.95 -15.35
N LYS A 171 9.77 15.06 -15.38
CA LYS A 171 10.65 14.85 -16.54
C LYS A 171 10.05 13.93 -17.59
N SER A 172 9.01 13.16 -17.26
CA SER A 172 8.33 12.31 -18.22
C SER A 172 7.41 13.14 -19.11
N SER A 173 7.43 12.87 -20.41
CA SER A 173 6.53 13.51 -21.37
C SER A 173 5.12 12.94 -21.36
N ASP A 174 4.96 11.67 -20.89
CA ASP A 174 3.67 10.97 -20.82
C ASP A 174 3.50 10.31 -19.46
N ARG A 175 2.65 10.90 -18.63
CA ARG A 175 2.33 10.38 -17.30
C ARG A 175 1.57 9.06 -17.33
N ALA A 176 0.76 8.85 -18.36
CA ALA A 176 -0.06 7.64 -18.47
C ALA A 176 0.78 6.39 -18.75
N CYS A 177 1.92 6.54 -19.43
CA CYS A 177 2.83 5.45 -19.74
C CYS A 177 3.95 5.27 -18.71
N GLN A 178 4.20 6.24 -17.85
CA GLN A 178 5.40 6.27 -17.02
C GLN A 178 5.57 5.02 -16.13
N ALA A 179 4.54 4.61 -15.40
CA ALA A 179 4.61 3.41 -14.58
C ALA A 179 4.82 2.14 -15.42
N TYR A 180 4.18 2.07 -16.59
CA TYR A 180 4.39 0.97 -17.53
C TYR A 180 5.84 0.90 -18.00
N ASP A 181 6.38 2.02 -18.47
CA ASP A 181 7.74 2.09 -19.03
C ASP A 181 8.81 1.74 -17.99
N GLU A 182 8.58 2.05 -16.71
CA GLU A 182 9.52 1.77 -15.63
C GLU A 182 9.40 0.36 -15.05
N PHE A 183 8.20 -0.21 -15.01
CA PHE A 183 7.96 -1.49 -14.33
C PHE A 183 7.89 -2.70 -15.26
N ALA A 184 7.31 -2.58 -16.46
CA ALA A 184 7.19 -3.72 -17.38
C ALA A 184 8.55 -4.34 -17.74
N PRO A 185 9.65 -3.57 -17.94
CA PRO A 185 10.98 -4.15 -18.19
C PRO A 185 11.57 -4.93 -17.00
N LEU A 186 11.01 -4.79 -15.82
CA LEU A 186 11.47 -5.47 -14.59
C LEU A 186 10.70 -6.75 -14.29
N ASP A 187 9.82 -7.18 -15.19
CA ASP A 187 9.04 -8.40 -14.99
C ASP A 187 9.94 -9.61 -14.69
N GLY A 188 9.55 -10.41 -13.72
CA GLY A 188 10.31 -11.58 -13.26
C GLY A 188 11.56 -11.28 -12.43
N GLN A 189 11.88 -10.02 -12.17
CA GLN A 189 13.04 -9.63 -11.36
C GLN A 189 12.71 -9.47 -9.86
N PHE A 190 11.44 -9.45 -9.50
CA PHE A 190 10.99 -9.29 -8.12
C PHE A 190 10.95 -10.62 -7.35
N ARG A 191 11.22 -10.58 -6.04
CA ARG A 191 11.07 -11.74 -5.15
C ARG A 191 9.61 -12.20 -5.06
N ASP A 192 9.40 -13.44 -4.67
CA ASP A 192 8.09 -14.09 -4.54
C ASP A 192 7.21 -13.58 -3.38
N ASN A 193 7.75 -12.72 -2.51
CA ASN A 193 7.03 -11.99 -1.48
C ASN A 193 6.88 -10.49 -1.79
N VAL A 194 7.11 -10.07 -3.03
CA VAL A 194 6.80 -8.73 -3.53
C VAL A 194 5.51 -8.75 -4.33
N LEU A 195 4.59 -7.83 -4.04
CA LEU A 195 3.43 -7.53 -4.86
C LEU A 195 3.57 -6.13 -5.45
N ILE A 196 3.45 -6.01 -6.76
CA ILE A 196 3.42 -4.70 -7.41
C ILE A 196 2.00 -4.14 -7.26
N GLN A 197 1.88 -3.05 -6.50
CA GLN A 197 0.61 -2.39 -6.19
C GLN A 197 0.32 -1.31 -7.23
N ILE A 198 -0.72 -1.53 -8.03
CA ILE A 198 -1.03 -0.75 -9.23
C ILE A 198 -2.36 -0.03 -9.01
N LYS A 199 -2.38 1.30 -9.15
CA LYS A 199 -3.62 2.07 -9.16
C LYS A 199 -4.54 1.60 -10.29
N ASN A 200 -5.85 1.70 -10.07
CA ASN A 200 -6.85 1.31 -11.07
C ASN A 200 -6.65 2.00 -12.43
N GLY A 201 -6.25 3.29 -12.43
CA GLY A 201 -5.91 4.05 -13.63
C GLY A 201 -4.43 4.41 -13.72
N PRO A 202 -3.97 4.86 -14.88
CA PRO A 202 -2.55 5.11 -15.14
C PRO A 202 -1.99 6.36 -14.45
N VAL A 203 -2.84 7.31 -14.07
CA VAL A 203 -2.38 8.59 -13.50
C VAL A 203 -2.58 8.64 -11.99
N ASP A 204 -3.77 8.91 -11.47
CA ASP A 204 -3.94 9.15 -10.03
C ASP A 204 -5.41 9.05 -9.57
N PHE A 205 -6.03 7.88 -9.65
CA PHE A 205 -7.41 7.66 -9.20
C PHE A 205 -8.46 8.59 -9.80
N GLN A 206 -8.18 9.25 -10.90
CA GLN A 206 -9.14 10.17 -11.50
C GLN A 206 -10.35 9.40 -12.04
N PRO A 207 -11.56 9.95 -11.88
CA PRO A 207 -12.75 9.34 -12.48
C PRO A 207 -12.60 9.21 -13.99
N ARG A 208 -13.07 8.08 -14.54
CA ARG A 208 -13.06 7.76 -15.97
C ARG A 208 -11.69 7.62 -16.63
N GLU A 209 -10.64 7.42 -15.87
CA GLU A 209 -9.40 6.88 -16.44
C GLU A 209 -9.64 5.48 -16.98
N PRO A 210 -9.01 5.10 -18.12
CA PRO A 210 -8.91 3.69 -18.47
C PRO A 210 -8.13 2.94 -17.37
N PHE A 211 -8.21 1.62 -17.36
CA PHE A 211 -7.35 0.84 -16.44
C PHE A 211 -5.86 1.05 -16.76
N SER A 212 -5.02 0.88 -15.74
CA SER A 212 -3.57 1.02 -15.91
C SER A 212 -3.02 0.03 -16.95
N PRO A 213 -2.22 0.49 -17.94
CA PRO A 213 -1.66 -0.38 -18.95
C PRO A 213 -0.67 -1.43 -18.40
N LEU A 214 -0.27 -1.31 -17.14
CA LEU A 214 0.63 -2.28 -16.50
C LEU A 214 -0.07 -3.61 -16.17
N PHE A 215 -1.40 -3.61 -15.99
CA PHE A 215 -2.14 -4.85 -15.78
C PHE A 215 -2.01 -5.79 -16.98
N GLY A 216 -1.57 -7.03 -16.70
CA GLY A 216 -1.34 -8.05 -17.72
C GLY A 216 0.03 -7.98 -18.43
N HIS A 217 0.85 -6.97 -18.15
CA HIS A 217 2.16 -6.81 -18.78
C HIS A 217 3.36 -7.20 -17.89
N MET A 218 3.09 -7.88 -16.78
CA MET A 218 4.09 -8.49 -15.90
C MET A 218 3.72 -9.94 -15.58
N PRO A 219 3.77 -10.86 -16.57
CA PRO A 219 3.30 -12.23 -16.42
C PRO A 219 4.11 -13.08 -15.43
N ASN A 220 5.30 -12.64 -15.03
CA ASN A 220 6.19 -13.34 -14.11
C ASN A 220 6.30 -12.65 -12.73
N THR A 221 5.42 -11.67 -12.46
CA THR A 221 5.43 -10.87 -11.22
C THR A 221 4.03 -10.75 -10.65
N GLN A 222 3.91 -10.92 -9.34
CA GLN A 222 2.62 -10.75 -8.64
C GLN A 222 2.18 -9.29 -8.64
N MET A 223 0.93 -9.03 -8.97
CA MET A 223 0.32 -7.70 -9.01
C MET A 223 -0.91 -7.65 -8.12
N MET A 224 -1.22 -6.48 -7.57
CA MET A 224 -2.44 -6.19 -6.85
C MET A 224 -3.03 -4.87 -7.30
N ALA A 225 -4.36 -4.77 -7.32
CA ALA A 225 -5.03 -3.53 -7.66
C ALA A 225 -5.13 -2.60 -6.44
N GLU A 226 -5.01 -1.29 -6.66
CA GLU A 226 -5.19 -0.25 -5.66
C GLU A 226 -6.35 0.67 -6.08
N PHE A 227 -7.37 0.77 -5.20
CA PHE A 227 -8.52 1.63 -5.39
C PHE A 227 -8.56 2.73 -4.34
N GLN A 228 -9.09 3.90 -4.70
CA GLN A 228 -9.26 5.00 -3.76
C GLN A 228 -10.70 5.03 -3.23
N ILE A 229 -10.88 4.73 -1.95
CA ILE A 229 -12.15 4.89 -1.24
C ILE A 229 -12.39 6.37 -0.92
N THR A 230 -11.33 7.11 -0.65
CA THR A 230 -11.33 8.57 -0.57
C THR A 230 -11.75 9.17 -1.90
N GLN A 231 -12.65 10.15 -1.89
CA GLN A 231 -13.20 10.78 -3.10
C GLN A 231 -12.42 12.05 -3.47
N GLU A 232 -11.11 11.94 -3.62
CA GLU A 232 -10.21 13.09 -3.84
C GLU A 232 -10.61 13.90 -5.08
N TYR A 233 -10.85 13.23 -6.20
CA TYR A 233 -11.22 13.88 -7.48
C TYR A 233 -12.74 14.03 -7.67
N LEU A 234 -13.50 13.75 -6.63
CA LEU A 234 -14.97 13.94 -6.58
C LEU A 234 -15.34 14.93 -5.48
N GLY A 235 -14.56 15.99 -5.33
CA GLY A 235 -14.81 17.09 -4.41
C GLY A 235 -14.62 16.72 -2.93
N PHE A 236 -13.73 15.78 -2.61
CA PHE A 236 -13.46 15.32 -1.24
C PHE A 236 -14.73 14.97 -0.47
N SER A 237 -15.56 14.12 -1.09
CA SER A 237 -16.83 13.68 -0.52
C SER A 237 -17.93 14.72 -0.41
N ASN A 238 -17.82 15.81 -1.15
CA ASN A 238 -18.92 16.74 -1.34
C ASN A 238 -20.03 16.19 -2.24
N HIS A 239 -19.79 15.08 -2.91
CA HIS A 239 -20.74 14.39 -3.76
C HIS A 239 -21.16 13.06 -3.15
N LEU A 240 -22.45 12.74 -3.26
CA LEU A 240 -22.94 11.39 -2.95
C LEU A 240 -22.57 10.45 -4.10
N VAL A 241 -21.49 9.70 -3.91
CA VAL A 241 -20.98 8.76 -4.91
C VAL A 241 -20.79 7.38 -4.27
N TYR A 242 -21.34 6.36 -4.93
CA TYR A 242 -21.05 4.96 -4.63
C TYR A 242 -20.01 4.46 -5.64
N LEU A 243 -18.79 4.15 -5.14
CA LEU A 243 -17.61 3.91 -5.99
C LEU A 243 -17.52 2.49 -6.56
N ILE A 244 -18.30 1.56 -6.07
CA ILE A 244 -18.15 0.15 -6.43
C ILE A 244 -18.38 -0.15 -7.91
N PRO A 245 -19.33 0.50 -8.62
CA PRO A 245 -19.44 0.34 -10.07
C PRO A 245 -18.16 0.71 -10.82
N LEU A 246 -17.45 1.77 -10.38
CA LEU A 246 -16.16 2.18 -10.95
C LEU A 246 -15.06 1.15 -10.70
N PHE A 247 -14.98 0.62 -9.47
CA PHE A 247 -13.99 -0.40 -9.12
C PHE A 247 -14.25 -1.71 -9.89
N LYS A 248 -15.54 -2.10 -9.97
CA LYS A 248 -15.95 -3.27 -10.73
C LYS A 248 -15.67 -3.13 -12.22
N GLU A 249 -15.95 -1.98 -12.81
CA GLU A 249 -15.61 -1.71 -14.22
C GLU A 249 -14.12 -1.94 -14.50
N CYS A 250 -13.24 -1.49 -13.61
CA CYS A 250 -11.81 -1.76 -13.73
C CYS A 250 -11.51 -3.26 -13.63
N LEU A 251 -12.02 -3.95 -12.62
CA LEU A 251 -11.74 -5.38 -12.41
C LEU A 251 -12.28 -6.28 -13.54
N ASP A 252 -13.44 -5.93 -14.13
CA ASP A 252 -14.04 -6.66 -15.23
C ASP A 252 -13.39 -6.32 -16.59
N SER A 253 -12.56 -5.29 -16.66
CA SER A 253 -11.91 -4.89 -17.91
C SER A 253 -10.98 -5.97 -18.44
N ASP A 254 -11.13 -6.29 -19.73
CA ASP A 254 -10.29 -7.26 -20.42
C ASP A 254 -8.99 -6.60 -20.88
N THR A 255 -7.87 -7.12 -20.43
CA THR A 255 -6.53 -6.65 -20.86
C THR A 255 -6.08 -7.27 -22.17
N TYR A 256 -6.72 -8.36 -22.58
CA TYR A 256 -6.32 -9.19 -23.73
C TYR A 256 -4.89 -9.75 -23.65
N CYS A 257 -4.22 -9.71 -22.52
CA CYS A 257 -2.82 -10.13 -22.38
C CYS A 257 -2.59 -11.61 -22.74
N GLU A 258 -3.56 -12.48 -22.45
CA GLU A 258 -3.55 -13.91 -22.86
C GLU A 258 -4.73 -14.23 -23.81
N GLY A 259 -5.19 -13.22 -24.55
CA GLY A 259 -6.38 -13.32 -25.38
C GLY A 259 -7.66 -12.85 -24.70
N PRO A 260 -8.82 -12.98 -25.36
CA PRO A 260 -10.09 -12.52 -24.82
C PRO A 260 -10.44 -13.19 -23.49
N GLY A 261 -10.89 -12.39 -22.52
CA GLY A 261 -11.27 -12.85 -21.18
C GLY A 261 -10.17 -12.75 -20.14
N SER A 262 -9.03 -12.14 -20.45
CA SER A 262 -7.94 -11.88 -19.49
C SER A 262 -8.24 -10.64 -18.65
N THR A 263 -9.21 -10.76 -17.74
CA THR A 263 -9.66 -9.61 -16.93
C THR A 263 -8.64 -9.22 -15.86
N ILE A 264 -8.70 -7.98 -15.40
CA ILE A 264 -7.84 -7.51 -14.29
C ILE A 264 -8.11 -8.33 -13.02
N ALA A 265 -9.36 -8.71 -12.75
CA ALA A 265 -9.70 -9.60 -11.66
C ALA A 265 -8.98 -10.97 -11.78
N ASP A 266 -8.99 -11.58 -12.95
CA ASP A 266 -8.30 -12.86 -13.19
C ASP A 266 -6.78 -12.75 -13.06
N ILE A 267 -6.20 -11.61 -13.43
CA ILE A 267 -4.77 -11.34 -13.24
C ILE A 267 -4.44 -11.19 -11.75
N THR A 268 -5.13 -10.30 -11.05
CA THR A 268 -4.81 -9.95 -9.66
C THR A 268 -5.17 -11.05 -8.64
N THR A 269 -6.05 -11.96 -9.01
CA THR A 269 -6.35 -13.18 -8.24
C THR A 269 -5.43 -14.36 -8.58
N GLY A 270 -4.50 -14.19 -9.52
CA GLY A 270 -3.57 -15.22 -9.95
C GLY A 270 -4.19 -16.30 -10.85
N LYS A 271 -5.43 -16.15 -11.27
CA LYS A 271 -6.09 -17.13 -12.15
C LYS A 271 -5.43 -17.19 -13.53
N THR A 272 -5.00 -16.04 -14.06
CA THR A 272 -4.29 -15.98 -15.34
C THR A 272 -2.88 -16.57 -15.24
N TYR A 273 -2.17 -16.32 -14.14
CA TYR A 273 -0.78 -16.78 -13.92
C TYR A 273 -0.62 -17.57 -12.62
N PRO A 274 -1.24 -18.75 -12.48
CA PRO A 274 -1.33 -19.46 -11.20
C PRO A 274 0.01 -19.96 -10.64
N SER A 275 1.02 -20.14 -11.49
CA SER A 275 2.37 -20.56 -11.04
C SER A 275 3.20 -19.43 -10.42
N VAL A 276 2.80 -18.18 -10.65
CA VAL A 276 3.53 -16.99 -10.21
C VAL A 276 3.05 -16.51 -8.85
N TYR A 277 1.73 -16.55 -8.63
CA TYR A 277 1.12 -15.98 -7.45
C TYR A 277 1.29 -16.88 -6.21
N LYS A 278 1.93 -16.35 -5.18
CA LYS A 278 2.00 -16.92 -3.81
C LYS A 278 0.95 -16.27 -2.90
N THR A 279 0.68 -15.00 -3.16
CA THR A 279 -0.24 -14.18 -2.38
C THR A 279 -1.05 -13.31 -3.34
N THR A 280 -2.32 -13.14 -3.05
CA THR A 280 -3.20 -12.21 -3.76
C THR A 280 -3.68 -11.14 -2.80
N ALA A 281 -3.86 -9.92 -3.29
CA ALA A 281 -4.32 -8.81 -2.49
C ALA A 281 -5.03 -7.75 -3.33
N VAL A 282 -5.81 -6.91 -2.68
CA VAL A 282 -6.36 -5.65 -3.20
C VAL A 282 -6.21 -4.58 -2.12
N ALA A 283 -5.83 -3.38 -2.51
CA ALA A 283 -5.66 -2.26 -1.60
C ALA A 283 -6.78 -1.22 -1.77
N GLY A 284 -7.31 -0.75 -0.64
CA GLY A 284 -8.20 0.39 -0.56
C GLY A 284 -7.50 1.57 0.10
N VAL A 285 -7.38 2.71 -0.60
CA VAL A 285 -6.79 3.92 -0.04
C VAL A 285 -7.89 4.78 0.55
N ALA A 286 -7.75 5.11 1.83
CA ALA A 286 -8.73 5.91 2.54
C ALA A 286 -8.06 6.94 3.44
N ASN A 287 -8.71 8.09 3.60
CA ASN A 287 -8.40 9.08 4.61
C ASN A 287 -9.42 8.88 5.72
N ILE A 288 -9.00 8.23 6.80
CA ILE A 288 -9.85 7.93 7.95
C ILE A 288 -9.66 9.00 9.03
N GLY A 289 -10.64 9.13 9.90
CA GLY A 289 -10.55 10.10 10.97
C GLY A 289 -11.69 10.02 11.96
N ARG A 290 -11.64 10.84 13.00
CA ARG A 290 -12.58 10.79 14.12
C ARG A 290 -13.66 11.89 14.13
N ASP A 291 -13.50 12.95 13.33
CA ASP A 291 -14.39 14.12 13.44
C ASP A 291 -15.79 13.86 12.91
N ALA A 292 -15.92 13.11 11.83
CA ALA A 292 -17.22 12.72 11.28
C ALA A 292 -17.58 11.28 11.69
N ASN A 293 -16.76 10.36 11.34
CA ASN A 293 -16.72 8.97 11.75
C ASN A 293 -15.38 8.39 11.26
N TRP A 294 -15.02 7.19 11.67
CA TRP A 294 -13.72 6.61 11.28
C TRP A 294 -13.59 6.38 9.75
N CYS A 295 -14.68 6.32 8.99
CA CYS A 295 -14.65 6.26 7.52
C CYS A 295 -14.29 7.60 6.85
N GLY A 296 -14.08 8.66 7.59
CA GLY A 296 -13.76 9.99 7.08
C GLY A 296 -14.98 10.87 6.82
N HIS A 297 -16.11 10.33 6.35
CA HIS A 297 -17.38 11.04 6.17
C HIS A 297 -18.56 10.05 6.05
N HIS A 298 -19.79 10.58 6.13
CA HIS A 298 -21.00 9.75 6.23
C HIS A 298 -21.25 8.87 4.99
N PHE A 299 -20.84 9.29 3.79
CA PHE A 299 -21.07 8.54 2.56
C PHE A 299 -19.98 7.50 2.26
N ALA A 300 -18.84 7.56 2.92
CA ALA A 300 -17.74 6.61 2.70
C ALA A 300 -18.10 5.19 3.15
N GLN A 301 -19.01 5.03 4.10
CA GLN A 301 -19.38 3.72 4.66
C GLN A 301 -19.82 2.72 3.59
N SER A 302 -20.67 3.15 2.65
CA SER A 302 -21.17 2.28 1.57
C SER A 302 -20.05 1.84 0.62
N SER A 303 -19.16 2.76 0.25
CA SER A 303 -18.01 2.46 -0.60
C SER A 303 -16.98 1.59 0.12
N TRP A 304 -16.78 1.80 1.42
CA TRP A 304 -15.93 0.96 2.27
C TRP A 304 -16.45 -0.47 2.36
N TYR A 305 -17.75 -0.61 2.67
CA TYR A 305 -18.43 -1.90 2.70
C TYR A 305 -18.28 -2.63 1.36
N GLY A 306 -18.60 -1.95 0.26
CA GLY A 306 -18.54 -2.53 -1.07
C GLY A 306 -17.12 -2.91 -1.49
N PHE A 307 -16.10 -2.11 -1.13
CA PHE A 307 -14.70 -2.47 -1.36
C PHE A 307 -14.33 -3.78 -0.65
N GLY A 308 -14.65 -3.90 0.63
CA GLY A 308 -14.37 -5.12 1.39
C GLY A 308 -15.05 -6.35 0.80
N ARG A 309 -16.32 -6.24 0.42
CA ARG A 309 -17.06 -7.34 -0.22
C ARG A 309 -16.48 -7.74 -1.58
N MET A 310 -16.20 -6.75 -2.43
CA MET A 310 -15.65 -6.97 -3.78
C MET A 310 -14.26 -7.64 -3.76
N ALA A 311 -13.50 -7.51 -2.67
CA ALA A 311 -12.20 -8.17 -2.53
C ALA A 311 -12.33 -9.71 -2.39
N TRP A 312 -13.53 -10.24 -2.13
CA TRP A 312 -13.79 -11.66 -1.90
C TRP A 312 -14.76 -12.28 -2.92
N ASP A 313 -15.66 -11.48 -3.52
CA ASP A 313 -16.69 -11.92 -4.45
C ASP A 313 -16.52 -11.18 -5.80
#